data_524d9e1560309106ecaba9957b2d8934
#
_entry.id   524d9e1560309106ecaba9957b2d8934
#
_cell.length_a   1.000
_cell.length_b   1.000
_cell.length_c   1.000
_cell.angle_alpha   90.00
_cell.angle_beta   90.00
_cell.angle_gamma   90.00
#
_symmetry.space_group_name_H-M   'P 1'
#
loop_
_entity.id
_entity.type
_entity.pdbx_description
1 polymer ?
#
loop_
_entity_poly.entity_id
_entity_poly.type
_entity_poly.pdbx_seq_one_letter_code
_entity_poly.pdbx_strand_id
1 'polypeptide(L)'
;MKAILTVIGKDKVGIIAGISSELKNLNVNILDVNQTIMGDSFAMMMMVDINSSENFDKIKDSLIARGEELEVEVKIQREEIFKSMHTI
;
A
#
# COMPACT_ATOMS: atom_id res chain seq x y z
N MET A 1 -4.91 8.34 11.29
CA MET A 1 -5.80 8.13 10.11
C MET A 1 -5.49 6.79 9.47
N LYS A 2 -6.51 6.02 9.21
CA LYS A 2 -6.35 4.71 8.58
C LYS A 2 -6.50 4.79 7.07
N ALA A 3 -5.72 3.99 6.35
CA ALA A 3 -5.76 3.95 4.90
C ALA A 3 -5.58 2.51 4.42
N ILE A 4 -6.03 2.25 3.20
CA ILE A 4 -5.87 0.96 2.55
C ILE A 4 -4.87 1.12 1.42
N LEU A 5 -3.81 0.35 1.49
CA LEU A 5 -2.76 0.31 0.47
C LEU A 5 -2.95 -0.97 -0.36
N THR A 6 -3.02 -0.81 -1.67
CA THR A 6 -3.15 -1.94 -2.58
C THR A 6 -1.93 -1.99 -3.50
N VAL A 7 -1.32 -3.16 -3.62
CA VAL A 7 -0.15 -3.39 -4.45
C VAL A 7 -0.44 -4.55 -5.40
N ILE A 8 -0.32 -4.32 -6.70
CA ILE A 8 -0.62 -5.32 -7.72
C ILE A 8 0.51 -5.34 -8.74
N GLY A 9 0.95 -6.53 -9.11
CA GLY A 9 1.97 -6.67 -10.13
C GLY A 9 2.42 -8.09 -10.31
N LYS A 10 3.53 -8.25 -11.00
CA LYS A 10 4.17 -9.55 -11.16
C LYS A 10 4.84 -9.93 -9.86
N ASP A 11 4.73 -11.20 -9.48
CA ASP A 11 5.37 -11.69 -8.26
C ASP A 11 6.89 -11.67 -8.43
N LYS A 12 7.55 -10.92 -7.55
CA LYS A 12 9.00 -10.77 -7.55
C LYS A 12 9.52 -10.79 -6.13
N VAL A 13 10.75 -11.28 -5.99
CA VAL A 13 11.45 -11.22 -4.72
C VAL A 13 11.62 -9.74 -4.31
N GLY A 14 11.32 -9.45 -3.07
CA GLY A 14 11.57 -8.14 -2.50
C GLY A 14 10.42 -7.15 -2.54
N ILE A 15 9.27 -7.49 -3.14
CA ILE A 15 8.13 -6.57 -3.18
C ILE A 15 7.68 -6.20 -1.76
N ILE A 16 7.42 -7.20 -0.93
CA ILE A 16 6.96 -6.98 0.45
C ILE A 16 8.01 -6.20 1.23
N ALA A 17 9.27 -6.61 1.12
CA ALA A 17 10.37 -5.95 1.83
C ALA A 17 10.50 -4.49 1.40
N GLY A 18 10.41 -4.22 0.10
CA GLY A 18 10.53 -2.87 -0.43
C GLY A 18 9.40 -1.95 0.02
N ILE A 19 8.17 -2.43 -0.04
CA ILE A 19 7.00 -1.64 0.39
C ILE A 19 7.03 -1.44 1.91
N SER A 20 7.33 -2.48 2.68
CA SER A 20 7.41 -2.38 4.13
C SER A 20 8.51 -1.45 4.59
N SER A 21 9.66 -1.48 3.91
CA SER A 21 10.77 -0.58 4.20
C SER A 21 10.38 0.88 3.95
N GLU A 22 9.67 1.14 2.87
CA GLU A 22 9.20 2.50 2.57
C GLU A 22 8.20 2.98 3.62
N LEU A 23 7.28 2.12 4.03
CA LEU A 23 6.31 2.47 5.08
C LEU A 23 7.03 2.78 6.39
N LYS A 24 8.06 2.02 6.73
CA LYS A 24 8.86 2.28 7.92
C LYS A 24 9.53 3.66 7.82
N ASN A 25 10.12 3.98 6.67
CA ASN A 25 10.79 5.27 6.46
C ASN A 25 9.81 6.44 6.55
N LEU A 26 8.56 6.22 6.17
CA LEU A 26 7.51 7.24 6.24
C LEU A 26 6.82 7.27 7.60
N ASN A 27 7.26 6.44 8.53
CA ASN A 27 6.67 6.35 9.87
C ASN A 27 5.19 5.96 9.83
N VAL A 28 4.85 5.04 8.95
CA VAL A 28 3.50 4.52 8.77
C VAL A 28 3.43 3.13 9.39
N ASN A 29 2.44 2.90 10.25
CA ASN A 29 2.27 1.64 10.94
C ASN A 29 1.38 0.69 10.14
N ILE A 30 1.81 -0.56 10.00
CA ILE A 30 1.03 -1.60 9.33
C ILE A 30 0.13 -2.27 10.37
N LEU A 31 -1.18 -2.25 10.11
CA LEU A 31 -2.17 -2.83 11.01
C LEU A 31 -2.59 -4.23 10.58
N ASP A 32 -2.65 -4.46 9.27
CA ASP A 32 -3.08 -5.75 8.74
C ASP A 32 -2.55 -5.92 7.32
N VAL A 33 -2.31 -7.16 6.92
CA VAL A 33 -1.81 -7.48 5.59
C VAL A 33 -2.53 -8.72 5.07
N ASN A 34 -2.98 -8.65 3.83
CA ASN A 34 -3.55 -9.79 3.13
C ASN A 34 -2.94 -9.84 1.74
N GLN A 35 -2.44 -11.00 1.35
CA GLN A 35 -1.82 -11.15 0.04
C GLN A 35 -2.30 -12.42 -0.65
N THR A 36 -2.30 -12.38 -1.98
CA THR A 36 -2.69 -13.51 -2.82
C THR A 36 -1.73 -13.61 -3.99
N ILE A 37 -1.31 -14.82 -4.30
CA ILE A 37 -0.48 -15.09 -5.47
C ILE A 37 -1.27 -16.05 -6.37
N MET A 38 -1.47 -15.64 -7.62
CA MET A 38 -2.15 -16.44 -8.62
C MET A 38 -1.26 -16.54 -9.86
N GLY A 39 -0.67 -17.72 -10.08
CA GLY A 39 0.31 -17.87 -11.14
C GLY A 39 1.52 -17.01 -10.86
N ASP A 40 1.81 -16.06 -11.75
CA ASP A 40 2.90 -15.10 -11.58
C ASP A 40 2.42 -13.72 -11.16
N SER A 41 1.14 -13.61 -10.79
CA SER A 41 0.55 -12.33 -10.36
C SER A 41 0.51 -12.24 -8.85
N PHE A 42 0.82 -11.06 -8.33
CA PHE A 42 0.86 -10.74 -6.90
C PHE A 42 -0.15 -9.63 -6.62
N ALA A 43 -0.97 -9.83 -5.59
CA ALA A 43 -1.89 -8.81 -5.11
C ALA A 43 -1.81 -8.74 -3.59
N MET A 44 -1.66 -7.54 -3.06
CA MET A 44 -1.53 -7.33 -1.62
C MET A 44 -2.38 -6.15 -1.20
N MET A 45 -3.10 -6.32 -0.09
CA MET A 45 -3.82 -5.22 0.55
C MET A 45 -3.31 -5.07 1.97
N MET A 46 -3.00 -3.85 2.34
CA MET A 46 -2.56 -3.53 3.70
C MET A 46 -3.47 -2.48 4.30
N MET A 47 -3.82 -2.66 5.56
CA MET A 47 -4.40 -1.58 6.34
C MET A 47 -3.26 -0.90 7.10
N VAL A 48 -3.14 0.40 6.94
CA VAL A 48 -2.06 1.16 7.56
C VAL A 48 -2.62 2.32 8.37
N ASP A 49 -1.85 2.74 9.36
CA ASP A 49 -2.20 3.89 10.19
C ASP A 49 -1.16 4.98 9.97
N ILE A 50 -1.63 6.12 9.48
CA ILE A 50 -0.81 7.29 9.18
C ILE A 50 -0.95 8.27 10.32
N ASN A 51 0.17 8.65 10.93
CA ASN A 51 0.15 9.51 12.11
C ASN A 51 -0.38 10.91 11.86
N SER A 52 -0.25 11.41 10.63
CA SER A 52 -0.69 12.75 10.31
C SER A 52 -1.36 12.78 8.94
N SER A 53 -2.60 13.25 8.91
CA SER A 53 -3.33 13.39 7.65
C SER A 53 -2.76 14.50 6.76
N GLU A 54 -1.97 15.40 7.34
CA GLU A 54 -1.36 16.49 6.57
C GLU A 54 -0.38 15.99 5.53
N ASN A 55 0.22 14.83 5.77
CA ASN A 55 1.24 14.26 4.90
C ASN A 55 0.71 13.16 3.98
N PHE A 56 -0.60 13.03 3.88
CA PHE A 56 -1.19 11.92 3.10
C PHE A 56 -0.73 11.92 1.64
N ASP A 57 -0.79 13.06 0.98
CA ASP A 57 -0.40 13.15 -0.43
C ASP A 57 1.08 12.87 -0.63
N LYS A 58 1.91 13.32 0.30
CA LYS A 58 3.34 13.08 0.27
C LYS A 58 3.65 11.59 0.45
N ILE A 59 2.97 10.95 1.38
CA ILE A 59 3.10 9.52 1.63
C ILE A 59 2.65 8.73 0.39
N LYS A 60 1.52 9.12 -0.18
CA LYS A 60 1.00 8.52 -1.39
C LYS A 60 2.00 8.59 -2.53
N ASP A 61 2.56 9.77 -2.77
CA ASP A 61 3.53 9.97 -3.86
C ASP A 61 4.79 9.13 -3.64
N SER A 62 5.28 9.05 -2.40
CA SER A 62 6.45 8.24 -2.07
C SER A 62 6.20 6.76 -2.31
N LEU A 63 5.02 6.27 -1.93
CA LEU A 63 4.67 4.87 -2.11
C LEU A 63 4.49 4.51 -3.58
N ILE A 64 3.89 5.41 -4.36
CA ILE A 64 3.72 5.21 -5.79
C ILE A 64 5.09 5.17 -6.48
N ALA A 65 5.99 6.09 -6.13
CA ALA A 65 7.33 6.13 -6.67
C ALA A 65 8.10 4.84 -6.35
N ARG A 66 7.97 4.36 -5.11
CA ARG A 66 8.60 3.11 -4.71
C ARG A 66 8.04 1.93 -5.50
N GLY A 67 6.72 1.94 -5.72
CA GLY A 67 6.08 0.92 -6.54
C GLY A 67 6.62 0.88 -7.95
N GLU A 68 6.86 2.03 -8.54
CA GLU A 68 7.45 2.12 -9.88
C GLU A 68 8.84 1.49 -9.91
N GLU A 69 9.67 1.74 -8.90
CA GLU A 69 10.97 1.11 -8.78
C GLU A 69 10.87 -0.41 -8.68
N LEU A 70 9.84 -0.90 -8.01
CA LEU A 70 9.59 -2.34 -7.84
C LEU A 70 8.78 -2.94 -9.00
N GLU A 71 8.39 -2.11 -9.96
CA GLU A 71 7.58 -2.51 -11.11
C GLU A 71 6.21 -3.08 -10.71
N VAL A 72 5.58 -2.46 -9.71
CA VAL A 72 4.24 -2.83 -9.27
C VAL A 72 3.36 -1.59 -9.25
N GLU A 73 2.05 -1.80 -9.37
CA GLU A 73 1.07 -0.73 -9.25
C GLU A 73 0.69 -0.57 -7.79
N VAL A 74 0.79 0.66 -7.29
CA VAL A 74 0.48 0.98 -5.91
C VAL A 74 -0.67 1.98 -5.88
N LYS A 75 -1.67 1.71 -5.05
CA LYS A 75 -2.78 2.62 -4.78
C LYS A 75 -2.94 2.73 -3.28
N ILE A 76 -3.24 3.94 -2.81
CA ILE A 76 -3.55 4.14 -1.40
C ILE A 76 -4.77 5.05 -1.30
N GLN A 77 -5.72 4.67 -0.45
CA GLN A 77 -6.95 5.41 -0.22
C GLN A 77 -7.25 5.46 1.27
N ARG A 78 -7.83 6.55 1.73
CA ARG A 78 -8.31 6.63 3.10
C ARG A 78 -9.36 5.54 3.31
N GLU A 79 -9.37 4.95 4.49
CA GLU A 79 -10.30 3.87 4.82
C GLU A 79 -11.74 4.25 4.53
N GLU A 80 -12.15 5.43 4.91
CA GLU A 80 -13.52 5.90 4.72
C GLU A 80 -13.91 5.98 3.24
N ILE A 81 -12.98 6.40 2.39
CA ILE A 81 -13.21 6.47 0.94
C ILE A 81 -13.28 5.06 0.37
N PHE A 82 -12.36 4.20 0.78
CA PHE A 82 -12.33 2.81 0.33
C PHE A 82 -13.64 2.10 0.65
N LYS A 83 -14.12 2.24 1.88
CA LYS A 83 -15.39 1.64 2.31
C LYS A 83 -16.57 2.18 1.52
N SER A 84 -16.57 3.48 1.26
CA SER A 84 -17.63 4.12 0.48
C SER A 84 -17.72 3.54 -0.93
N MET A 85 -16.59 3.24 -1.54
CA MET A 85 -16.53 2.67 -2.89
C MET A 85 -16.95 1.20 -2.93
N HIS A 86 -16.89 0.49 -1.80
CA HIS A 86 -17.18 -0.93 -1.70
C HIS A 86 -18.43 -1.25 -0.88
N THR A 87 -19.25 -0.24 -0.60
CA THR A 87 -20.53 -0.44 0.09
C THR A 87 -21.58 -0.96 -0.88
N ILE A 88 -22.29 -1.96 -0.43
CA ILE A 88 -23.38 -2.56 -1.21
C ILE A 88 -24.71 -2.01 -0.72
#